data_98f332c4d7c24135ddb69df17fb79e55
#
_entry.id   98f332c4d7c24135ddb69df17fb79e55
#
_cell.length_a   1.000
_cell.length_b   1.000
_cell.length_c   1.000
_cell.angle_alpha   90.00
_cell.angle_beta   90.00
_cell.angle_gamma   90.00
#
_symmetry.space_group_name_H-M   'P 1'
#
loop_
_entity.id
_entity.type
_entity.pdbx_description
1 polymer ?
#
loop_
_entity_poly.entity_id
_entity_poly.type
_entity_poly.pdbx_seq_one_letter_code
_entity_poly.pdbx_strand_id
1 'polypeptide(L)'
;VEEITIDLKDLFETIWQEKKKVAAVTAVCMALGGLYLVVAPPVYQSTSLLRIKQDQGLADSIMSKVTGGNTANDKQRMMTDAEILKSRNVVLPVIEQTEERNSSGELPTYEAYVKSHIITKPYKDTEILEVDVTGKTPEQAQKANELLVQGFMNRLTELSHDEQRRTREFLEQRLGTSKGELNDAENKLQQYQSANKMYSTDDQMKQLTEKLNIVDKAKAENQLNLETAQAGLNSVNEQLSSAGVSIADSPAIQQYKTQLAQLEATKAGYVGKYTDEHPKMQEINNQIATTKASLDTEIGNIVSQQAPSSNAVQQGLLADKFKNEAAIAVAQSKKTALDQMDAQNNAIISSLPKKEQGFVRVKRDANVANEIYVMLAKRLEEAKVAEVMVPNEVQVVDAATLPEKPIKPRKLLTMAIATILGLLLGMGGVVAQSLLYRKIRTAEDVEKELGLPVLGMVPDADNMRYEHQSESFWRKWRDKLWRK
;
A
#
# COMPACT_ATOMS: atom_id res chain seq x y z
N VAL A 1 -49.35 12.03 -37.93
CA VAL A 1 -47.99 11.48 -37.69
C VAL A 1 -48.09 10.02 -38.06
N GLU A 2 -47.67 9.65 -39.28
CA GLU A 2 -47.62 8.24 -39.69
C GLU A 2 -46.56 7.52 -38.84
N GLU A 3 -46.98 6.50 -38.07
CA GLU A 3 -46.08 5.59 -37.38
C GLU A 3 -45.31 4.82 -38.46
N ILE A 4 -44.02 5.09 -38.56
CA ILE A 4 -43.07 4.32 -39.35
C ILE A 4 -42.87 2.99 -38.65
N THR A 5 -43.71 2.01 -38.95
CA THR A 5 -43.49 0.64 -38.52
C THR A 5 -42.33 0.05 -39.33
N ILE A 6 -41.16 0.00 -38.69
CA ILE A 6 -39.95 -0.63 -39.28
C ILE A 6 -40.09 -2.15 -39.09
N ASP A 7 -40.36 -2.88 -40.15
CA ASP A 7 -40.40 -4.34 -40.12
C ASP A 7 -38.95 -4.88 -40.09
N LEU A 8 -38.60 -5.62 -39.05
CA LEU A 8 -37.29 -6.23 -38.89
C LEU A 8 -36.92 -7.17 -40.05
N LYS A 9 -37.91 -7.76 -40.68
CA LYS A 9 -37.73 -8.66 -41.83
C LYS A 9 -37.29 -7.88 -43.09
N ASP A 10 -37.88 -6.73 -43.32
CA ASP A 10 -37.52 -5.85 -44.43
C ASP A 10 -36.14 -5.24 -44.27
N LEU A 11 -35.74 -4.93 -43.03
CA LEU A 11 -34.37 -4.48 -42.71
C LEU A 11 -33.33 -5.57 -43.02
N PHE A 12 -33.63 -6.81 -42.59
CA PHE A 12 -32.72 -7.94 -42.86
C PHE A 12 -32.59 -8.22 -44.37
N GLU A 13 -33.70 -8.18 -45.10
CA GLU A 13 -33.72 -8.40 -46.52
C GLU A 13 -32.97 -7.31 -47.28
N THR A 14 -33.12 -6.04 -46.90
CA THR A 14 -32.39 -4.90 -47.45
C THR A 14 -30.89 -5.01 -47.21
N ILE A 15 -30.45 -5.38 -46.00
CA ILE A 15 -29.04 -5.62 -45.66
C ILE A 15 -28.48 -6.78 -46.50
N TRP A 16 -29.26 -7.86 -46.67
CA TRP A 16 -28.84 -9.03 -47.45
C TRP A 16 -28.69 -8.72 -48.95
N GLN A 17 -29.59 -7.94 -49.52
CA GLN A 17 -29.53 -7.49 -50.93
C GLN A 17 -28.32 -6.57 -51.19
N GLU A 18 -28.02 -5.68 -50.23
CA GLU A 18 -26.91 -4.71 -50.35
C GLU A 18 -25.62 -5.19 -49.69
N LYS A 19 -25.46 -6.50 -49.42
CA LYS A 19 -24.29 -7.11 -48.78
C LYS A 19 -22.94 -6.69 -49.36
N LYS A 20 -22.91 -6.36 -50.69
CA LYS A 20 -21.71 -5.86 -51.35
C LYS A 20 -21.27 -4.49 -50.83
N LYS A 21 -22.23 -3.60 -50.52
CA LYS A 21 -21.94 -2.27 -49.95
C LYS A 21 -21.47 -2.40 -48.48
N VAL A 22 -22.14 -3.22 -47.72
CA VAL A 22 -21.69 -3.53 -46.34
C VAL A 22 -20.28 -4.12 -46.32
N ALA A 23 -20.02 -5.09 -47.21
CA ALA A 23 -18.70 -5.68 -47.33
C ALA A 23 -17.62 -4.67 -47.79
N ALA A 24 -17.95 -3.76 -48.71
CA ALA A 24 -17.06 -2.71 -49.19
C ALA A 24 -16.70 -1.72 -48.07
N VAL A 25 -17.69 -1.27 -47.27
CA VAL A 25 -17.46 -0.36 -46.13
C VAL A 25 -16.62 -1.09 -45.06
N THR A 26 -16.94 -2.35 -44.76
CA THR A 26 -16.17 -3.15 -43.81
C THR A 26 -14.73 -3.35 -44.28
N ALA A 27 -14.50 -3.60 -45.56
CA ALA A 27 -13.16 -3.73 -46.15
C ALA A 27 -12.36 -2.42 -46.05
N VAL A 28 -13.00 -1.28 -46.29
CA VAL A 28 -12.37 0.05 -46.11
C VAL A 28 -11.99 0.28 -44.64
N CYS A 29 -12.89 -0.04 -43.67
CA CYS A 29 -12.57 0.09 -42.26
C CYS A 29 -11.44 -0.86 -41.85
N MET A 30 -11.40 -2.09 -42.35
CA MET A 30 -10.28 -3.02 -42.13
C MET A 30 -8.96 -2.52 -42.73
N ALA A 31 -9.02 -1.93 -43.94
CA ALA A 31 -7.84 -1.33 -44.56
C ALA A 31 -7.30 -0.13 -43.75
N LEU A 32 -8.18 0.72 -43.23
CA LEU A 32 -7.82 1.82 -42.32
C LEU A 32 -7.27 1.30 -40.99
N GLY A 33 -7.86 0.25 -40.41
CA GLY A 33 -7.33 -0.44 -39.25
C GLY A 33 -5.95 -1.04 -39.51
N GLY A 34 -5.73 -1.65 -40.67
CA GLY A 34 -4.42 -2.15 -41.11
C GLY A 34 -3.38 -1.05 -41.31
N LEU A 35 -3.77 0.07 -41.90
CA LEU A 35 -2.92 1.25 -42.07
C LEU A 35 -2.52 1.83 -40.69
N TYR A 36 -3.47 1.93 -39.76
CA TYR A 36 -3.19 2.34 -38.36
C TYR A 36 -2.16 1.42 -37.69
N LEU A 37 -2.26 0.10 -37.88
CA LEU A 37 -1.30 -0.87 -37.31
C LEU A 37 0.13 -0.71 -37.85
N VAL A 38 0.28 -0.17 -39.05
CA VAL A 38 1.61 0.10 -39.67
C VAL A 38 2.17 1.44 -39.22
N VAL A 39 1.32 2.44 -39.05
CA VAL A 39 1.74 3.83 -38.73
C VAL A 39 1.89 4.05 -37.23
N ALA A 40 1.09 3.36 -36.41
CA ALA A 40 1.15 3.53 -34.95
C ALA A 40 2.49 3.05 -34.38
N PRO A 41 3.18 3.89 -33.58
CA PRO A 41 4.47 3.53 -33.01
C PRO A 41 4.29 2.32 -32.07
N PRO A 42 5.20 1.33 -32.14
CA PRO A 42 5.16 0.18 -31.25
C PRO A 42 5.51 0.61 -29.82
N VAL A 43 4.86 0.02 -28.84
CA VAL A 43 5.15 0.20 -27.41
C VAL A 43 5.59 -1.14 -26.84
N TYR A 44 6.76 -1.15 -26.25
CA TYR A 44 7.36 -2.31 -25.58
C TYR A 44 7.21 -2.19 -24.08
N GLN A 45 7.08 -3.31 -23.37
CA GLN A 45 6.97 -3.35 -21.92
C GLN A 45 8.06 -4.24 -21.35
N SER A 46 8.88 -3.69 -20.46
CA SER A 46 9.81 -4.44 -19.63
C SER A 46 9.19 -4.68 -18.27
N THR A 47 9.29 -5.90 -17.78
CA THR A 47 8.74 -6.32 -16.48
C THR A 47 9.88 -6.77 -15.57
N SER A 48 9.83 -6.35 -14.31
CA SER A 48 10.69 -6.83 -13.23
C SER A 48 9.85 -7.27 -12.04
N LEU A 49 10.35 -8.25 -11.28
CA LEU A 49 9.71 -8.73 -10.07
C LEU A 49 10.61 -8.42 -8.87
N LEU A 50 10.05 -7.69 -7.92
CA LEU A 50 10.71 -7.28 -6.70
C LEU A 50 10.06 -7.98 -5.52
N ARG A 51 10.88 -8.60 -4.66
CA ARG A 51 10.44 -9.07 -3.35
C ARG A 51 10.78 -8.01 -2.32
N ILE A 52 9.77 -7.51 -1.63
CA ILE A 52 9.91 -6.54 -0.55
C ILE A 52 9.95 -7.30 0.76
N LYS A 53 11.14 -7.41 1.36
CA LYS A 53 11.30 -8.08 2.67
C LYS A 53 10.79 -7.18 3.78
N GLN A 54 10.13 -7.80 4.74
CA GLN A 54 9.79 -7.14 5.99
C GLN A 54 10.98 -7.21 6.94
N ASP A 55 11.76 -6.15 7.02
CA ASP A 55 12.65 -5.99 8.16
C ASP A 55 11.98 -5.08 9.19
N GLN A 56 11.79 -5.62 10.38
CA GLN A 56 11.32 -4.87 11.54
C GLN A 56 12.48 -3.99 12.03
N GLY A 57 12.46 -2.72 11.69
CA GLY A 57 13.39 -1.74 12.26
C GLY A 57 13.34 -1.74 13.80
N LEU A 58 14.35 -1.15 14.45
CA LEU A 58 14.42 -1.07 15.93
C LEU A 58 13.16 -0.41 16.51
N ALA A 59 12.63 0.62 15.84
CA ALA A 59 11.36 1.25 16.23
C ALA A 59 10.19 0.27 16.11
N ASP A 60 10.10 -0.51 15.02
CA ASP A 60 9.11 -1.56 14.83
C ASP A 60 9.32 -2.73 15.80
N SER A 61 10.55 -3.09 16.13
CA SER A 61 10.83 -4.15 17.13
C SER A 61 10.47 -3.73 18.55
N ILE A 62 10.61 -2.44 18.89
CA ILE A 62 10.12 -1.86 20.14
C ILE A 62 8.60 -1.80 20.11
N MET A 63 8.05 -1.32 18.99
CA MET A 63 6.61 -1.21 18.78
C MET A 63 5.95 -2.60 18.69
N SER A 64 6.55 -3.58 18.00
CA SER A 64 6.03 -4.95 17.90
C SER A 64 6.07 -5.69 19.24
N LYS A 65 7.06 -5.44 20.09
CA LYS A 65 7.04 -5.89 21.48
C LYS A 65 5.93 -5.22 22.31
N VAL A 66 5.58 -3.98 21.94
CA VAL A 66 4.49 -3.24 22.59
C VAL A 66 3.14 -3.52 21.90
N THR A 67 3.09 -3.73 20.58
CA THR A 67 1.84 -3.86 19.81
C THR A 67 1.57 -5.23 19.19
N GLY A 68 2.50 -6.22 19.25
CA GLY A 68 2.31 -7.56 18.68
C GLY A 68 2.20 -7.52 17.14
N GLY A 69 3.23 -7.92 16.41
CA GLY A 69 3.31 -7.85 14.96
C GLY A 69 2.11 -8.53 14.27
N ASN A 70 1.58 -7.90 13.21
CA ASN A 70 0.42 -8.41 12.51
C ASN A 70 0.54 -8.29 10.97
N THR A 71 0.11 -9.32 10.28
CA THR A 71 0.14 -9.52 8.82
C THR A 71 -0.79 -8.59 8.01
N ALA A 72 -1.71 -7.85 8.65
CA ALA A 72 -2.60 -6.91 7.96
C ALA A 72 -1.88 -5.68 7.37
N ASN A 73 -0.65 -5.41 7.84
CA ASN A 73 0.18 -4.29 7.37
C ASN A 73 0.92 -4.56 6.05
N ASP A 74 1.05 -5.82 5.63
CA ASP A 74 1.92 -6.20 4.52
C ASP A 74 1.45 -5.60 3.18
N LYS A 75 0.15 -5.65 2.95
CA LYS A 75 -0.44 -5.08 1.73
C LYS A 75 -0.31 -3.55 1.68
N GLN A 76 -0.47 -2.89 2.82
CA GLN A 76 -0.39 -1.44 2.91
C GLN A 76 1.04 -0.94 2.72
N ARG A 77 2.03 -1.64 3.29
CA ARG A 77 3.46 -1.37 3.07
C ARG A 77 3.83 -1.53 1.60
N MET A 78 3.44 -2.64 0.97
CA MET A 78 3.72 -2.86 -0.45
C MET A 78 3.11 -1.78 -1.36
N MET A 79 1.94 -1.25 -1.00
CA MET A 79 1.35 -0.10 -1.71
C MET A 79 2.16 1.18 -1.47
N THR A 80 2.66 1.40 -0.25
CA THR A 80 3.54 2.53 0.08
C THR A 80 4.84 2.45 -0.71
N ASP A 81 5.46 1.27 -0.78
CA ASP A 81 6.69 1.04 -1.54
C ASP A 81 6.49 1.24 -3.04
N ALA A 82 5.33 0.82 -3.56
CA ALA A 82 4.95 1.09 -4.95
C ALA A 82 4.80 2.61 -5.23
N GLU A 83 4.36 3.42 -4.26
CA GLU A 83 4.31 4.88 -4.42
C GLU A 83 5.67 5.55 -4.22
N ILE A 84 6.55 5.01 -3.35
CA ILE A 84 7.95 5.45 -3.24
C ILE A 84 8.67 5.21 -4.57
N LEU A 85 8.45 4.05 -5.21
CA LEU A 85 9.00 3.73 -6.53
C LEU A 85 8.58 4.77 -7.59
N LYS A 86 7.35 5.26 -7.52
CA LYS A 86 6.83 6.31 -8.42
C LYS A 86 7.20 7.72 -7.98
N SER A 87 7.94 7.90 -6.90
CA SER A 87 8.29 9.24 -6.40
C SER A 87 9.14 10.04 -7.39
N ARG A 88 9.09 11.38 -7.28
CA ARG A 88 9.87 12.28 -8.15
C ARG A 88 11.36 12.00 -8.10
N ASN A 89 11.90 11.70 -6.92
CA ASN A 89 13.32 11.44 -6.73
C ASN A 89 13.79 10.17 -7.45
N VAL A 90 12.90 9.19 -7.65
CA VAL A 90 13.20 7.96 -8.39
C VAL A 90 12.96 8.13 -9.89
N VAL A 91 11.86 8.78 -10.27
CA VAL A 91 11.39 8.82 -11.66
C VAL A 91 12.09 9.91 -12.49
N LEU A 92 12.41 11.09 -11.92
CA LEU A 92 13.04 12.17 -12.70
C LEU A 92 14.37 11.75 -13.34
N PRO A 93 15.31 11.06 -12.63
CA PRO A 93 16.53 10.56 -13.25
C PRO A 93 16.28 9.54 -14.37
N VAL A 94 15.20 8.75 -14.30
CA VAL A 94 14.81 7.82 -15.36
C VAL A 94 14.41 8.60 -16.60
N ILE A 95 13.53 9.60 -16.46
CA ILE A 95 13.10 10.46 -17.57
C ILE A 95 14.29 11.13 -18.24
N GLU A 96 15.21 11.70 -17.45
CA GLU A 96 16.40 12.40 -17.98
C GLU A 96 17.32 11.49 -18.77
N GLN A 97 17.43 10.21 -18.40
CA GLN A 97 18.36 9.27 -19.01
C GLN A 97 17.74 8.44 -20.14
N THR A 98 16.42 8.29 -20.19
CA THR A 98 15.76 7.37 -21.13
C THR A 98 14.85 8.07 -22.13
N GLU A 99 14.36 9.29 -21.83
CA GLU A 99 13.46 9.99 -22.71
C GLU A 99 14.16 11.02 -23.60
N GLU A 100 13.71 11.07 -24.82
CA GLU A 100 14.15 12.10 -25.77
C GLU A 100 13.32 13.38 -25.58
N ARG A 101 13.98 14.51 -25.80
CA ARG A 101 13.29 15.82 -25.81
C ARG A 101 12.34 15.90 -26.99
N ASN A 102 11.15 16.44 -26.74
CA ASN A 102 10.15 16.66 -27.79
C ASN A 102 10.65 17.73 -28.79
N SER A 103 9.85 17.98 -29.83
CA SER A 103 10.14 19.02 -30.84
C SER A 103 10.27 20.44 -30.27
N SER A 104 9.79 20.68 -29.05
CA SER A 104 9.91 21.95 -28.30
C SER A 104 11.13 21.96 -27.35
N GLY A 105 11.94 20.90 -27.33
CA GLY A 105 13.12 20.78 -26.49
C GLY A 105 12.84 20.38 -25.02
N GLU A 106 11.59 19.99 -24.69
CA GLU A 106 11.16 19.64 -23.35
C GLU A 106 11.08 18.13 -23.16
N LEU A 107 11.42 17.65 -21.96
CA LEU A 107 11.18 16.28 -21.53
C LEU A 107 9.72 16.08 -21.10
N PRO A 108 9.20 14.85 -21.11
CA PRO A 108 7.88 14.54 -20.55
C PRO A 108 7.76 15.02 -19.11
N THR A 109 6.60 15.55 -18.73
CA THR A 109 6.35 15.90 -17.34
C THR A 109 6.29 14.64 -16.47
N TYR A 110 6.71 14.75 -15.22
CA TYR A 110 6.69 13.66 -14.26
C TYR A 110 5.32 12.96 -14.20
N GLU A 111 4.24 13.73 -14.07
CA GLU A 111 2.89 13.21 -13.94
C GLU A 111 2.43 12.43 -15.19
N ALA A 112 2.78 12.95 -16.38
CA ALA A 112 2.47 12.28 -17.63
C ALA A 112 3.27 10.98 -17.78
N TYR A 113 4.54 10.98 -17.41
CA TYR A 113 5.41 9.80 -17.49
C TYR A 113 4.94 8.69 -16.56
N VAL A 114 4.72 8.99 -15.27
CA VAL A 114 4.24 8.02 -14.29
C VAL A 114 2.92 7.38 -14.75
N LYS A 115 1.96 8.20 -15.21
CA LYS A 115 0.64 7.71 -15.62
C LYS A 115 0.67 6.83 -16.87
N SER A 116 1.57 7.11 -17.81
CA SER A 116 1.58 6.44 -19.12
C SER A 116 2.61 5.31 -19.23
N HIS A 117 3.71 5.36 -18.46
CA HIS A 117 4.84 4.46 -18.64
C HIS A 117 5.06 3.50 -17.46
N ILE A 118 4.60 3.82 -16.24
CA ILE A 118 4.88 3.01 -15.07
C ILE A 118 3.60 2.37 -14.54
N ILE A 119 3.59 1.04 -14.44
CA ILE A 119 2.50 0.28 -13.85
C ILE A 119 3.09 -0.62 -12.75
N THR A 120 2.57 -0.53 -11.56
CA THR A 120 2.93 -1.40 -10.43
C THR A 120 1.77 -2.29 -10.06
N LYS A 121 2.03 -3.59 -9.86
CA LYS A 121 1.00 -4.57 -9.51
C LYS A 121 1.49 -5.43 -8.34
N PRO A 122 0.98 -5.20 -7.12
CA PRO A 122 1.24 -6.09 -6.01
C PRO A 122 0.54 -7.44 -6.24
N TYR A 123 1.28 -8.53 -6.10
CA TYR A 123 0.68 -9.88 -6.12
C TYR A 123 -0.07 -10.11 -4.82
N LYS A 124 -1.30 -10.58 -4.95
CA LYS A 124 -2.17 -10.80 -3.79
C LYS A 124 -1.58 -11.86 -2.86
N ASP A 125 -1.56 -11.55 -1.56
CA ASP A 125 -1.08 -12.43 -0.48
C ASP A 125 0.39 -12.87 -0.62
N THR A 126 1.23 -12.03 -1.24
CA THR A 126 2.67 -12.26 -1.39
C THR A 126 3.47 -10.99 -1.13
N GLU A 127 4.78 -11.11 -0.92
CA GLU A 127 5.74 -10.00 -0.79
C GLU A 127 6.28 -9.54 -2.16
N ILE A 128 5.60 -9.85 -3.27
CA ILE A 128 6.08 -9.59 -4.62
C ILE A 128 5.35 -8.39 -5.23
N LEU A 129 6.15 -7.44 -5.71
CA LEU A 129 5.72 -6.29 -6.50
C LEU A 129 6.19 -6.46 -7.95
N GLU A 130 5.24 -6.55 -8.89
CA GLU A 130 5.53 -6.48 -10.33
C GLU A 130 5.63 -5.01 -10.74
N VAL A 131 6.71 -4.68 -11.44
CA VAL A 131 6.97 -3.35 -11.98
C VAL A 131 7.09 -3.44 -13.49
N ASP A 132 6.14 -2.83 -14.18
CA ASP A 132 6.08 -2.74 -15.62
C ASP A 132 6.47 -1.33 -16.07
N VAL A 133 7.45 -1.22 -16.96
CA VAL A 133 7.82 0.05 -17.58
C VAL A 133 7.70 -0.06 -19.10
N THR A 134 7.07 0.92 -19.73
CA THR A 134 6.88 0.96 -21.17
C THR A 134 7.83 1.94 -21.83
N GLY A 135 8.30 1.58 -23.04
CA GLY A 135 9.19 2.41 -23.85
C GLY A 135 8.90 2.26 -25.36
N LYS A 136 9.53 3.11 -26.18
CA LYS A 136 9.38 3.09 -27.64
C LYS A 136 10.21 1.98 -28.29
N THR A 137 11.32 1.58 -27.65
CA THR A 137 12.17 0.47 -28.08
C THR A 137 12.32 -0.55 -26.95
N PRO A 138 12.65 -1.82 -27.27
CA PRO A 138 12.89 -2.85 -26.25
C PRO A 138 13.97 -2.44 -25.24
N GLU A 139 15.08 -1.87 -25.74
CA GLU A 139 16.22 -1.46 -24.94
C GLU A 139 15.87 -0.26 -24.03
N GLN A 140 15.09 0.70 -24.54
CA GLN A 140 14.60 1.82 -23.76
C GLN A 140 13.71 1.36 -22.60
N ALA A 141 12.75 0.45 -22.87
CA ALA A 141 11.87 -0.09 -21.86
C ALA A 141 12.64 -0.85 -20.77
N GLN A 142 13.62 -1.68 -21.17
CA GLN A 142 14.48 -2.42 -20.24
C GLN A 142 15.32 -1.47 -19.39
N LYS A 143 16.03 -0.53 -20.01
CA LYS A 143 16.90 0.42 -19.32
C LYS A 143 16.10 1.32 -18.36
N ALA A 144 14.91 1.78 -18.77
CA ALA A 144 14.04 2.57 -17.92
C ALA A 144 13.58 1.78 -16.69
N ASN A 145 13.22 0.51 -16.86
CA ASN A 145 12.86 -0.38 -15.76
C ASN A 145 14.04 -0.65 -14.82
N GLU A 146 15.23 -0.94 -15.37
CA GLU A 146 16.45 -1.15 -14.59
C GLU A 146 16.81 0.08 -13.74
N LEU A 147 16.82 1.27 -14.35
CA LEU A 147 17.09 2.54 -13.65
C LEU A 147 16.03 2.85 -12.60
N LEU A 148 14.75 2.54 -12.88
CA LEU A 148 13.65 2.74 -11.94
C LEU A 148 13.81 1.84 -10.70
N VAL A 149 14.10 0.57 -10.90
CA VAL A 149 14.35 -0.41 -9.82
C VAL A 149 15.59 -0.03 -9.02
N GLN A 150 16.68 0.33 -9.67
CA GLN A 150 17.90 0.76 -8.99
C GLN A 150 17.69 2.06 -8.20
N GLY A 151 17.03 3.05 -8.78
CA GLY A 151 16.66 4.30 -8.11
C GLY A 151 15.77 4.07 -6.90
N PHE A 152 14.81 3.14 -7.01
CA PHE A 152 13.93 2.73 -5.92
C PHE A 152 14.72 2.07 -4.78
N MET A 153 15.59 1.11 -5.08
CA MET A 153 16.44 0.45 -4.07
C MET A 153 17.32 1.47 -3.35
N ASN A 154 17.96 2.38 -4.09
CA ASN A 154 18.79 3.43 -3.51
C ASN A 154 17.95 4.36 -2.60
N ARG A 155 16.74 4.71 -3.03
CA ARG A 155 15.86 5.59 -2.25
C ARG A 155 15.38 4.94 -0.95
N LEU A 156 15.02 3.66 -0.98
CA LEU A 156 14.65 2.92 0.25
C LEU A 156 15.84 2.82 1.20
N THR A 157 17.02 2.49 0.68
CA THR A 157 18.25 2.45 1.48
C THR A 157 18.53 3.82 2.12
N GLU A 158 18.40 4.91 1.38
CA GLU A 158 18.57 6.27 1.92
C GLU A 158 17.57 6.60 3.02
N LEU A 159 16.28 6.28 2.80
CA LEU A 159 15.23 6.51 3.81
C LEU A 159 15.47 5.70 5.09
N SER A 160 15.85 4.43 4.94
CA SER A 160 16.15 3.56 6.07
C SER A 160 17.40 4.04 6.84
N HIS A 161 18.47 4.45 6.15
CA HIS A 161 19.64 5.05 6.79
C HIS A 161 19.32 6.34 7.53
N ASP A 162 18.49 7.21 6.97
CA ASP A 162 18.11 8.47 7.61
C ASP A 162 17.32 8.23 8.91
N GLU A 163 16.42 7.23 8.93
CA GLU A 163 15.68 6.86 10.11
C GLU A 163 16.58 6.29 11.21
N GLN A 164 17.45 5.35 10.85
CA GLN A 164 18.40 4.74 11.79
C GLN A 164 19.39 5.78 12.33
N ARG A 165 19.88 6.69 11.51
CA ARG A 165 20.76 7.79 11.92
C ARG A 165 20.08 8.71 12.94
N ARG A 166 18.84 9.13 12.72
CA ARG A 166 18.08 9.96 13.67
C ARG A 166 17.88 9.25 15.00
N THR A 167 17.57 7.96 14.97
CA THR A 167 17.43 7.14 16.17
C THR A 167 18.76 7.07 16.93
N ARG A 168 19.89 6.84 16.24
CA ARG A 168 21.21 6.83 16.85
C ARG A 168 21.56 8.20 17.48
N GLU A 169 21.35 9.28 16.76
CA GLU A 169 21.65 10.64 17.25
C GLU A 169 20.82 10.98 18.50
N PHE A 170 19.56 10.63 18.52
CA PHE A 170 18.69 10.77 19.69
C PHE A 170 19.24 9.98 20.89
N LEU A 171 19.59 8.71 20.67
CA LEU A 171 20.13 7.85 21.73
C LEU A 171 21.49 8.32 22.22
N GLU A 172 22.39 8.83 21.35
CA GLU A 172 23.67 9.43 21.73
C GLU A 172 23.48 10.64 22.63
N GLN A 173 22.59 11.57 22.25
CA GLN A 173 22.27 12.73 23.06
C GLN A 173 21.70 12.35 24.43
N ARG A 174 20.75 11.40 24.44
CA ARG A 174 20.12 10.93 25.68
C ARG A 174 21.10 10.18 26.59
N LEU A 175 22.00 9.37 25.99
CA LEU A 175 23.07 8.69 26.75
C LEU A 175 24.05 9.69 27.39
N GLY A 176 24.40 10.78 26.66
CA GLY A 176 25.22 11.84 27.21
C GLY A 176 24.61 12.49 28.45
N THR A 177 23.32 12.81 28.40
CA THR A 177 22.55 13.33 29.54
C THR A 177 22.50 12.34 30.68
N SER A 178 22.20 11.05 30.39
CA SER A 178 22.09 10.00 31.38
C SER A 178 23.42 9.71 32.12
N LYS A 179 24.55 9.86 31.42
CA LYS A 179 25.88 9.77 32.05
C LYS A 179 26.11 10.86 33.08
N GLY A 180 25.65 12.07 32.82
CA GLY A 180 25.67 13.15 33.83
C GLY A 180 24.81 12.84 35.03
N GLU A 181 23.57 12.39 34.80
CA GLU A 181 22.63 11.98 35.85
C GLU A 181 23.20 10.84 36.74
N LEU A 182 23.87 9.86 36.12
CA LEU A 182 24.52 8.74 36.83
C LEU A 182 25.65 9.26 37.73
N ASN A 183 26.57 10.06 37.18
CA ASN A 183 27.69 10.61 37.95
C ASN A 183 27.19 11.43 39.16
N ASP A 184 26.14 12.23 39.01
CA ASP A 184 25.56 13.03 40.06
C ASP A 184 24.93 12.13 41.13
N ALA A 185 24.23 11.06 40.75
CA ALA A 185 23.60 10.12 41.67
C ALA A 185 24.65 9.30 42.45
N GLU A 186 25.70 8.86 41.77
CA GLU A 186 26.85 8.16 42.42
C GLU A 186 27.57 9.07 43.40
N ASN A 187 27.84 10.32 43.06
CA ASN A 187 28.45 11.30 43.94
C ASN A 187 27.60 11.53 45.21
N LYS A 188 26.27 11.67 45.05
CA LYS A 188 25.33 11.81 46.18
C LYS A 188 25.36 10.56 47.07
N LEU A 189 25.37 9.38 46.49
CA LEU A 189 25.47 8.12 47.25
C LEU A 189 26.78 8.05 48.03
N GLN A 190 27.92 8.34 47.39
CA GLN A 190 29.23 8.36 48.03
C GLN A 190 29.32 9.38 49.20
N GLN A 191 28.81 10.59 49.00
CA GLN A 191 28.72 11.62 50.02
C GLN A 191 27.86 11.14 51.23
N TYR A 192 26.69 10.52 50.92
CA TYR A 192 25.82 10.00 51.97
C TYR A 192 26.46 8.88 52.76
N GLN A 193 27.14 7.92 52.07
CA GLN A 193 27.88 6.81 52.72
C GLN A 193 28.98 7.32 53.63
N SER A 194 29.79 8.28 53.18
CA SER A 194 30.88 8.85 53.93
C SER A 194 30.40 9.61 55.18
N ALA A 195 29.37 10.45 55.04
CA ALA A 195 28.81 11.26 56.12
C ALA A 195 28.13 10.42 57.20
N ASN A 196 27.47 9.32 56.83
CA ASN A 196 26.69 8.48 57.77
C ASN A 196 27.43 7.19 58.17
N LYS A 197 28.61 6.92 57.62
CA LYS A 197 29.43 5.69 57.83
C LYS A 197 28.64 4.42 57.49
N MET A 198 27.82 4.45 56.43
CA MET A 198 26.94 3.37 55.96
C MET A 198 27.52 2.70 54.72
N TYR A 199 28.35 1.67 54.90
CA TYR A 199 29.03 0.97 53.81
C TYR A 199 28.44 -0.41 53.45
N SER A 200 27.54 -0.94 54.33
CA SER A 200 26.90 -2.24 54.15
C SER A 200 25.43 -2.18 54.50
N THR A 201 24.61 -2.96 53.81
CA THR A 201 23.16 -3.08 54.03
C THR A 201 22.82 -4.43 54.61
N ASP A 202 21.89 -4.46 55.56
CA ASP A 202 21.25 -5.66 56.06
C ASP A 202 20.46 -6.37 54.93
N ASP A 203 20.25 -7.69 55.04
CA ASP A 203 19.56 -8.49 54.01
C ASP A 203 18.14 -8.02 53.74
N GLN A 204 17.43 -7.53 54.76
CA GLN A 204 16.08 -6.91 54.54
C GLN A 204 16.15 -5.67 53.68
N MET A 205 17.15 -4.80 53.91
CA MET A 205 17.38 -3.62 53.13
C MET A 205 17.74 -3.95 51.67
N LYS A 206 18.53 -5.02 51.49
CA LYS A 206 18.91 -5.52 50.17
C LYS A 206 17.69 -5.98 49.36
N GLN A 207 16.81 -6.80 49.99
CA GLN A 207 15.56 -7.25 49.38
C GLN A 207 14.61 -6.10 49.04
N LEU A 208 14.50 -5.09 49.91
CA LEU A 208 13.70 -3.89 49.65
C LEU A 208 14.26 -3.13 48.47
N THR A 209 15.57 -2.89 48.42
CA THR A 209 16.24 -2.20 47.33
C THR A 209 16.03 -2.92 46.00
N GLU A 210 16.07 -4.25 45.99
CA GLU A 210 15.84 -5.07 44.80
C GLU A 210 14.40 -4.93 44.27
N LYS A 211 13.38 -4.96 45.15
CA LYS A 211 11.99 -4.71 44.78
C LYS A 211 11.78 -3.30 44.21
N LEU A 212 12.44 -2.31 44.80
CA LEU A 212 12.40 -0.92 44.30
C LEU A 212 13.00 -0.82 42.91
N ASN A 213 14.18 -1.44 42.69
CA ASN A 213 14.85 -1.43 41.41
C ASN A 213 14.00 -2.02 40.28
N ILE A 214 13.20 -3.06 40.54
CA ILE A 214 12.29 -3.64 39.54
C ILE A 214 11.25 -2.61 39.08
N VAL A 215 10.62 -1.86 39.99
CA VAL A 215 9.64 -0.83 39.69
C VAL A 215 10.29 0.34 38.96
N ASP A 216 11.47 0.76 39.42
CA ASP A 216 12.19 1.90 38.82
C ASP A 216 12.69 1.59 37.41
N LYS A 217 13.20 0.38 37.20
CA LYS A 217 13.55 -0.09 35.85
C LYS A 217 12.32 -0.07 34.91
N ALA A 218 11.16 -0.55 35.39
CA ALA A 218 9.93 -0.51 34.63
C ALA A 218 9.47 0.94 34.36
N LYS A 219 9.66 1.89 35.28
CA LYS A 219 9.40 3.32 35.10
C LYS A 219 10.32 3.92 34.05
N ALA A 220 11.61 3.64 34.13
CA ALA A 220 12.61 4.14 33.19
C ALA A 220 12.34 3.64 31.76
N GLU A 221 12.06 2.36 31.60
CA GLU A 221 11.68 1.77 30.31
C GLU A 221 10.39 2.38 29.77
N ASN A 222 9.38 2.56 30.62
CA ASN A 222 8.12 3.18 30.24
C ASN A 222 8.29 4.65 29.81
N GLN A 223 9.16 5.40 30.49
CA GLN A 223 9.47 6.78 30.16
C GLN A 223 10.15 6.88 28.78
N LEU A 224 11.12 6.01 28.51
CA LEU A 224 11.77 5.96 27.20
C LEU A 224 10.77 5.62 26.08
N ASN A 225 9.87 4.67 26.34
CA ASN A 225 8.83 4.30 25.37
C ASN A 225 7.86 5.48 25.12
N LEU A 226 7.51 6.24 26.14
CA LEU A 226 6.70 7.44 26.02
C LEU A 226 7.40 8.51 25.16
N GLU A 227 8.67 8.82 25.46
CA GLU A 227 9.47 9.80 24.71
C GLU A 227 9.62 9.38 23.24
N THR A 228 9.88 8.10 22.97
CA THR A 228 9.98 7.56 21.62
C THR A 228 8.67 7.69 20.85
N ALA A 229 7.54 7.32 21.49
CA ALA A 229 6.23 7.42 20.87
C ALA A 229 5.81 8.89 20.60
N GLN A 230 6.16 9.80 21.49
CA GLN A 230 5.93 11.25 21.28
C GLN A 230 6.78 11.81 20.15
N ALA A 231 8.05 11.45 20.07
CA ALA A 231 8.92 11.84 18.97
C ALA A 231 8.40 11.31 17.62
N GLY A 232 7.97 10.04 17.59
CA GLY A 232 7.34 9.44 16.43
C GLY A 232 6.06 10.15 16.00
N LEU A 233 5.18 10.46 16.96
CA LEU A 233 3.93 11.18 16.69
C LEU A 233 4.19 12.58 16.13
N ASN A 234 5.17 13.31 16.67
CA ASN A 234 5.53 14.66 16.18
C ASN A 234 6.03 14.58 14.73
N SER A 235 6.92 13.64 14.42
CA SER A 235 7.42 13.45 13.07
C SER A 235 6.32 13.11 12.07
N VAL A 236 5.39 12.23 12.44
CA VAL A 236 4.24 11.87 11.59
C VAL A 236 3.29 13.04 11.41
N ASN A 237 3.01 13.83 12.46
CA ASN A 237 2.14 15.01 12.36
C ASN A 237 2.73 16.10 11.45
N GLU A 238 4.04 16.32 11.47
CA GLU A 238 4.72 17.25 10.54
C GLU A 238 4.55 16.78 9.09
N GLN A 239 4.69 15.51 8.83
CA GLN A 239 4.51 14.94 7.49
C GLN A 239 3.05 15.01 7.02
N LEU A 240 2.08 14.72 7.89
CA LEU A 240 0.64 14.83 7.59
C LEU A 240 0.19 16.26 7.38
N SER A 241 0.71 17.22 8.16
CA SER A 241 0.38 18.64 8.00
C SER A 241 0.88 19.20 6.68
N SER A 242 2.05 18.77 6.23
CA SER A 242 2.59 19.12 4.91
C SER A 242 1.76 18.55 3.75
N ALA A 243 1.03 17.44 3.99
CA ALA A 243 0.16 16.79 3.03
C ALA A 243 -1.30 17.33 3.04
N GLY A 244 -1.65 18.24 3.95
CA GLY A 244 -2.98 18.89 4.02
C GLY A 244 -4.12 17.94 4.44
N VAL A 245 -3.82 16.89 5.20
CA VAL A 245 -4.80 15.85 5.59
C VAL A 245 -5.44 16.20 6.93
N SER A 246 -6.77 16.36 6.94
CA SER A 246 -7.57 16.45 8.16
C SER A 246 -8.14 15.07 8.52
N ILE A 247 -7.94 14.65 9.76
CA ILE A 247 -8.28 13.30 10.22
C ILE A 247 -9.36 13.39 11.28
N ALA A 248 -10.41 12.58 11.11
CA ALA A 248 -11.44 12.41 12.14
C ALA A 248 -11.04 11.30 13.11
N ASP A 249 -11.22 11.55 14.41
CA ASP A 249 -11.02 10.52 15.44
C ASP A 249 -12.05 9.39 15.30
N SER A 250 -11.58 8.14 15.39
CA SER A 250 -12.45 6.96 15.39
C SER A 250 -12.81 6.58 16.84
N PRO A 251 -14.11 6.54 17.19
CA PRO A 251 -14.54 6.07 18.52
C PRO A 251 -14.09 4.64 18.82
N ALA A 252 -14.06 3.75 17.81
CA ALA A 252 -13.62 2.38 17.96
C ALA A 252 -12.13 2.29 18.29
N ILE A 253 -11.28 3.05 17.60
CA ILE A 253 -9.85 3.14 17.91
C ILE A 253 -9.65 3.67 19.34
N GLN A 254 -10.40 4.71 19.76
CA GLN A 254 -10.32 5.23 21.13
C GLN A 254 -10.71 4.19 22.18
N GLN A 255 -11.74 3.37 21.90
CA GLN A 255 -12.14 2.28 22.79
C GLN A 255 -11.01 1.25 22.95
N TYR A 256 -10.41 0.77 21.87
CA TYR A 256 -9.30 -0.19 21.92
C TYR A 256 -8.05 0.40 22.60
N LYS A 257 -7.71 1.67 22.33
CA LYS A 257 -6.63 2.39 23.03
C LYS A 257 -6.85 2.38 24.56
N THR A 258 -8.06 2.72 24.99
CA THR A 258 -8.42 2.76 26.41
C THR A 258 -8.36 1.38 27.04
N GLN A 259 -8.90 0.37 26.37
CA GLN A 259 -8.88 -1.02 26.85
C GLN A 259 -7.43 -1.54 26.96
N LEU A 260 -6.61 -1.30 25.93
CA LEU A 260 -5.20 -1.69 25.93
C LEU A 260 -4.43 -0.99 27.06
N ALA A 261 -4.67 0.31 27.23
CA ALA A 261 -4.05 1.09 28.30
C ALA A 261 -4.39 0.56 29.70
N GLN A 262 -5.65 0.15 29.92
CA GLN A 262 -6.08 -0.47 31.19
C GLN A 262 -5.44 -1.83 31.42
N LEU A 263 -5.37 -2.68 30.38
CA LEU A 263 -4.74 -4.00 30.49
C LEU A 263 -3.24 -3.88 30.77
N GLU A 264 -2.53 -2.99 30.09
CA GLU A 264 -1.11 -2.74 30.31
C GLU A 264 -0.84 -2.10 31.69
N ALA A 265 -1.72 -1.23 32.18
CA ALA A 265 -1.64 -0.70 33.55
C ALA A 265 -1.86 -1.82 34.59
N THR A 266 -2.81 -2.73 34.33
CA THR A 266 -3.04 -3.91 35.23
C THR A 266 -1.82 -4.81 35.23
N LYS A 267 -1.24 -5.09 34.05
CA LYS A 267 0.02 -5.85 33.93
C LYS A 267 1.16 -5.16 34.67
N ALA A 268 1.30 -3.83 34.55
CA ALA A 268 2.29 -3.07 35.31
C ALA A 268 2.11 -3.21 36.81
N GLY A 269 0.87 -3.25 37.30
CA GLY A 269 0.56 -3.54 38.73
C GLY A 269 0.94 -4.94 39.19
N TYR A 270 1.26 -5.86 38.31
CA TYR A 270 1.76 -7.20 38.60
C TYR A 270 3.30 -7.30 38.66
N VAL A 271 4.00 -6.25 38.17
CA VAL A 271 5.46 -6.18 38.21
C VAL A 271 6.00 -6.35 39.61
N GLY A 272 6.94 -7.28 39.79
CA GLY A 272 7.51 -7.63 41.10
C GLY A 272 6.59 -8.43 42.04
N LYS A 273 5.34 -8.73 41.63
CA LYS A 273 4.42 -9.60 42.39
C LYS A 273 4.30 -10.99 41.81
N TYR A 274 4.34 -11.11 40.48
CA TYR A 274 4.19 -12.36 39.75
C TYR A 274 5.34 -12.51 38.76
N THR A 275 5.76 -13.75 38.52
CA THR A 275 6.69 -14.10 37.43
C THR A 275 5.94 -14.16 36.09
N ASP A 276 6.65 -14.09 34.97
CA ASP A 276 6.06 -14.17 33.64
C ASP A 276 5.30 -15.49 33.37
N GLU A 277 5.66 -16.56 34.07
CA GLU A 277 5.03 -17.88 33.98
C GLU A 277 3.74 -17.99 34.83
N HIS A 278 3.44 -17.00 35.63
CA HIS A 278 2.28 -17.06 36.52
C HIS A 278 0.97 -16.97 35.67
N PRO A 279 -0.08 -17.77 35.97
CA PRO A 279 -1.32 -17.82 35.19
C PRO A 279 -1.94 -16.44 34.96
N LYS A 280 -1.94 -15.53 35.93
CA LYS A 280 -2.44 -14.17 35.78
C LYS A 280 -1.62 -13.34 34.79
N MET A 281 -0.31 -13.56 34.70
CA MET A 281 0.53 -12.90 33.71
C MET A 281 0.27 -13.43 32.29
N GLN A 282 0.06 -14.73 32.17
CA GLN A 282 -0.27 -15.36 30.89
C GLN A 282 -1.66 -14.89 30.40
N GLU A 283 -2.64 -14.85 31.32
CA GLU A 283 -3.99 -14.37 30.98
C GLU A 283 -3.99 -12.92 30.51
N ILE A 284 -3.35 -12.02 31.27
CA ILE A 284 -3.28 -10.60 30.89
C ILE A 284 -2.50 -10.40 29.58
N ASN A 285 -1.43 -11.17 29.34
CA ASN A 285 -0.66 -11.14 28.11
C ASN A 285 -1.52 -11.57 26.90
N ASN A 286 -2.36 -12.61 27.05
CA ASN A 286 -3.29 -13.05 26.02
C ASN A 286 -4.35 -11.99 25.72
N GLN A 287 -4.92 -11.35 26.74
CA GLN A 287 -5.88 -10.27 26.59
C GLN A 287 -5.26 -9.06 25.87
N ILE A 288 -4.03 -8.69 26.24
CA ILE A 288 -3.26 -7.64 25.59
C ILE A 288 -3.04 -7.98 24.10
N ALA A 289 -2.58 -9.20 23.81
CA ALA A 289 -2.35 -9.64 22.43
C ALA A 289 -3.62 -9.58 21.57
N THR A 290 -4.74 -10.07 22.11
CA THR A 290 -6.03 -10.03 21.42
C THR A 290 -6.51 -8.59 21.16
N THR A 291 -6.40 -7.72 22.19
CA THR A 291 -6.81 -6.32 22.06
C THR A 291 -5.93 -5.56 21.07
N LYS A 292 -4.62 -5.84 21.03
CA LYS A 292 -3.69 -5.29 20.03
C LYS A 292 -4.07 -5.70 18.62
N ALA A 293 -4.34 -6.98 18.38
CA ALA A 293 -4.76 -7.47 17.08
C ALA A 293 -6.07 -6.82 16.61
N SER A 294 -7.02 -6.60 17.53
CA SER A 294 -8.27 -5.90 17.23
C SER A 294 -8.04 -4.42 16.89
N LEU A 295 -7.15 -3.75 17.64
CA LEU A 295 -6.77 -2.36 17.36
C LEU A 295 -6.11 -2.22 15.99
N ASP A 296 -5.16 -3.10 15.65
CA ASP A 296 -4.47 -3.07 14.35
C ASP A 296 -5.44 -3.30 13.19
N THR A 297 -6.38 -4.23 13.35
CA THR A 297 -7.43 -4.48 12.35
C THR A 297 -8.31 -3.24 12.16
N GLU A 298 -8.71 -2.59 13.25
CA GLU A 298 -9.55 -1.38 13.17
C GLU A 298 -8.79 -0.20 12.58
N ILE A 299 -7.51 -0.01 12.92
CA ILE A 299 -6.65 0.99 12.27
C ILE A 299 -6.62 0.75 10.77
N GLY A 300 -6.41 -0.49 10.31
CA GLY A 300 -6.42 -0.84 8.89
C GLY A 300 -7.75 -0.50 8.20
N ASN A 301 -8.88 -0.77 8.85
CA ASN A 301 -10.21 -0.45 8.33
C ASN A 301 -10.43 1.06 8.21
N ILE A 302 -10.11 1.82 9.25
CA ILE A 302 -10.30 3.29 9.27
C ILE A 302 -9.37 3.97 8.27
N VAL A 303 -8.10 3.55 8.21
CA VAL A 303 -7.12 4.09 7.26
C VAL A 303 -7.57 3.86 5.82
N SER A 304 -8.09 2.67 5.49
CA SER A 304 -8.61 2.38 4.16
C SER A 304 -9.88 3.17 3.80
N GLN A 305 -10.67 3.59 4.80
CA GLN A 305 -11.87 4.41 4.60
C GLN A 305 -11.56 5.91 4.49
N GLN A 306 -10.60 6.42 5.26
CA GLN A 306 -10.31 7.86 5.35
C GLN A 306 -9.26 8.35 4.34
N ALA A 307 -8.36 7.49 3.92
CA ALA A 307 -7.37 7.84 2.90
C ALA A 307 -7.76 7.26 1.53
N PRO A 308 -7.76 8.09 0.46
CA PRO A 308 -8.01 7.60 -0.89
C PRO A 308 -7.03 6.47 -1.23
N SER A 309 -7.53 5.40 -1.86
CA SER A 309 -6.74 4.24 -2.26
C SER A 309 -5.54 4.57 -3.18
N SER A 310 -5.50 5.80 -3.70
CA SER A 310 -4.43 6.33 -4.55
C SER A 310 -3.24 6.93 -3.78
N ASN A 311 -3.30 7.05 -2.44
CA ASN A 311 -2.21 7.65 -1.64
C ASN A 311 -1.79 6.75 -0.47
N ALA A 312 -1.03 5.71 -0.80
CA ALA A 312 -0.54 4.73 0.18
C ALA A 312 0.40 5.35 1.24
N VAL A 313 1.16 6.39 0.90
CA VAL A 313 2.01 7.11 1.87
C VAL A 313 1.17 7.76 2.96
N GLN A 314 0.05 8.40 2.60
CA GLN A 314 -0.86 8.96 3.59
C GLN A 314 -1.49 7.88 4.47
N GLN A 315 -1.81 6.72 3.89
CA GLN A 315 -2.32 5.57 4.66
C GLN A 315 -1.30 5.07 5.68
N GLY A 316 -0.03 4.97 5.30
CA GLY A 316 1.06 4.60 6.21
C GLY A 316 1.20 5.59 7.36
N LEU A 317 1.30 6.88 7.05
CA LEU A 317 1.40 7.95 8.06
C LEU A 317 0.19 7.98 9.02
N LEU A 318 -1.02 7.71 8.53
CA LEU A 318 -2.21 7.61 9.37
C LEU A 318 -2.15 6.41 10.33
N ALA A 319 -1.74 5.26 9.84
CA ALA A 319 -1.56 4.07 10.68
C ALA A 319 -0.53 4.33 11.77
N ASP A 320 0.61 4.94 11.43
CA ASP A 320 1.68 5.27 12.37
C ASP A 320 1.25 6.32 13.41
N LYS A 321 0.42 7.31 12.99
CA LYS A 321 -0.20 8.25 13.94
C LYS A 321 -1.01 7.51 15.00
N PHE A 322 -1.96 6.66 14.58
CA PHE A 322 -2.83 5.94 15.51
C PHE A 322 -2.04 4.98 16.42
N LYS A 323 -1.00 4.33 15.90
CA LYS A 323 -0.11 3.47 16.69
C LYS A 323 0.67 4.26 17.75
N ASN A 324 1.28 5.39 17.38
CA ASN A 324 2.00 6.24 18.31
C ASN A 324 1.08 6.81 19.38
N GLU A 325 -0.13 7.24 19.02
CA GLU A 325 -1.14 7.69 19.99
C GLU A 325 -1.55 6.56 20.96
N ALA A 326 -1.70 5.30 20.47
CA ALA A 326 -1.98 4.16 21.31
C ALA A 326 -0.82 3.87 22.26
N ALA A 327 0.42 3.91 21.77
CA ALA A 327 1.62 3.73 22.59
C ALA A 327 1.75 4.80 23.69
N ILE A 328 1.41 6.07 23.37
CA ILE A 328 1.39 7.16 24.35
C ILE A 328 0.32 6.89 25.43
N ALA A 329 -0.91 6.52 25.04
CA ALA A 329 -1.99 6.21 25.97
C ALA A 329 -1.62 5.05 26.91
N VAL A 330 -1.03 3.99 26.35
CA VAL A 330 -0.51 2.84 27.11
C VAL A 330 0.58 3.28 28.10
N ALA A 331 1.57 4.03 27.61
CA ALA A 331 2.69 4.49 28.46
C ALA A 331 2.21 5.41 29.58
N GLN A 332 1.24 6.28 29.35
CA GLN A 332 0.65 7.14 30.38
C GLN A 332 -0.11 6.35 31.45
N SER A 333 -0.92 5.38 31.04
CA SER A 333 -1.64 4.51 31.98
C SER A 333 -0.70 3.62 32.79
N LYS A 334 0.32 3.07 32.14
CA LYS A 334 1.37 2.29 32.78
C LYS A 334 2.18 3.13 33.78
N LYS A 335 2.48 4.40 33.42
CA LYS A 335 3.10 5.37 34.30
C LYS A 335 2.28 5.55 35.56
N THR A 336 0.97 5.78 35.45
CA THR A 336 0.07 5.93 36.63
C THR A 336 0.10 4.71 37.53
N ALA A 337 0.06 3.49 36.99
CA ALA A 337 0.12 2.26 37.79
C ALA A 337 1.47 2.11 38.49
N LEU A 338 2.57 2.39 37.79
CA LEU A 338 3.91 2.35 38.36
C LEU A 338 4.12 3.44 39.42
N ASP A 339 3.55 4.65 39.25
CA ASP A 339 3.60 5.71 40.27
C ASP A 339 2.81 5.35 41.53
N GLN A 340 1.68 4.61 41.40
CA GLN A 340 0.97 4.05 42.56
C GLN A 340 1.82 3.01 43.34
N MET A 341 2.50 2.13 42.60
CA MET A 341 3.44 1.16 43.23
C MET A 341 4.60 1.88 43.91
N ASP A 342 5.13 2.91 43.28
CA ASP A 342 6.19 3.74 43.85
C ASP A 342 5.72 4.44 45.14
N ALA A 343 4.50 4.97 45.17
CA ALA A 343 3.92 5.54 46.39
C ALA A 343 3.79 4.51 47.51
N GLN A 344 3.38 3.28 47.20
CA GLN A 344 3.33 2.18 48.19
C GLN A 344 4.74 1.84 48.69
N ASN A 345 5.73 1.76 47.82
CA ASN A 345 7.12 1.50 48.19
C ASN A 345 7.70 2.65 49.04
N ASN A 346 7.38 3.90 48.71
CA ASN A 346 7.77 5.07 49.48
C ASN A 346 7.16 5.07 50.90
N ALA A 347 5.93 4.56 51.07
CA ALA A 347 5.33 4.37 52.39
C ALA A 347 6.13 3.37 53.24
N ILE A 348 6.62 2.26 52.64
CA ILE A 348 7.50 1.29 53.32
C ILE A 348 8.83 1.96 53.70
N ILE A 349 9.46 2.71 52.79
CA ILE A 349 10.70 3.45 53.05
C ILE A 349 10.50 4.41 54.23
N SER A 350 9.36 5.09 54.29
CA SER A 350 9.03 6.08 55.30
C SER A 350 8.88 5.47 56.70
N SER A 351 8.68 4.15 56.81
CA SER A 351 8.65 3.44 58.08
C SER A 351 10.03 3.08 58.65
N LEU A 352 11.10 3.23 57.85
CA LEU A 352 12.47 2.96 58.24
C LEU A 352 13.07 4.08 59.11
N PRO A 353 14.14 3.84 59.89
CA PRO A 353 14.91 4.90 60.56
C PRO A 353 15.44 5.94 59.55
N LYS A 354 15.50 7.20 59.96
CA LYS A 354 15.85 8.33 59.05
C LYS A 354 17.15 8.13 58.26
N LYS A 355 18.18 7.55 58.85
CA LYS A 355 19.45 7.26 58.19
C LYS A 355 19.28 6.19 57.11
N GLU A 356 18.49 5.14 57.41
CA GLU A 356 18.21 4.08 56.44
C GLU A 356 17.34 4.59 55.30
N GLN A 357 16.33 5.41 55.57
CA GLN A 357 15.52 6.06 54.57
C GLN A 357 16.37 6.85 53.54
N GLY A 358 17.29 7.68 54.07
CA GLY A 358 18.17 8.48 53.22
C GLY A 358 19.09 7.62 52.36
N PHE A 359 19.64 6.55 52.96
CA PHE A 359 20.51 5.61 52.28
C PHE A 359 19.76 4.89 51.13
N VAL A 360 18.57 4.34 51.41
CA VAL A 360 17.74 3.67 50.41
C VAL A 360 17.43 4.59 49.24
N ARG A 361 17.08 5.87 49.50
CA ARG A 361 16.78 6.85 48.46
C ARG A 361 17.99 7.11 47.57
N VAL A 362 19.14 7.48 48.12
CA VAL A 362 20.33 7.78 47.31
C VAL A 362 20.88 6.55 46.60
N LYS A 363 20.76 5.36 47.20
CA LYS A 363 21.12 4.09 46.59
C LYS A 363 20.22 3.74 45.42
N ARG A 364 18.89 3.93 45.60
CA ARG A 364 17.89 3.78 44.54
C ARG A 364 18.16 4.72 43.37
N ASP A 365 18.37 6.00 43.64
CA ASP A 365 18.65 7.01 42.60
C ASP A 365 19.89 6.62 41.77
N ALA A 366 20.97 6.16 42.42
CA ALA A 366 22.17 5.68 41.72
C ALA A 366 21.91 4.42 40.88
N ASN A 367 21.15 3.45 41.44
CA ASN A 367 20.82 2.23 40.72
C ASN A 367 19.93 2.54 39.47
N VAL A 368 18.92 3.40 39.65
CA VAL A 368 18.03 3.82 38.51
C VAL A 368 18.85 4.50 37.44
N ALA A 369 19.70 5.48 37.80
CA ALA A 369 20.55 6.17 36.85
C ALA A 369 21.49 5.21 36.10
N ASN A 370 22.06 4.21 36.81
CA ASN A 370 22.89 3.16 36.20
C ASN A 370 22.09 2.29 35.22
N GLU A 371 20.89 1.82 35.62
CA GLU A 371 20.04 0.99 34.74
C GLU A 371 19.63 1.74 33.47
N ILE A 372 19.27 3.04 33.61
CA ILE A 372 18.95 3.90 32.45
C ILE A 372 20.17 4.03 31.54
N TYR A 373 21.34 4.32 32.09
CA TYR A 373 22.58 4.43 31.34
C TYR A 373 22.91 3.15 30.56
N VAL A 374 22.88 1.98 31.27
CA VAL A 374 23.15 0.68 30.63
C VAL A 374 22.13 0.35 29.56
N MET A 375 20.86 0.61 29.83
CA MET A 375 19.78 0.39 28.84
C MET A 375 19.97 1.27 27.57
N LEU A 376 20.26 2.56 27.76
CA LEU A 376 20.52 3.48 26.66
C LEU A 376 21.79 3.12 25.89
N ALA A 377 22.87 2.71 26.58
CA ALA A 377 24.09 2.25 25.94
C ALA A 377 23.83 1.01 25.08
N LYS A 378 23.09 0.03 25.60
CA LYS A 378 22.68 -1.15 24.82
C LYS A 378 21.84 -0.77 23.59
N ARG A 379 20.86 0.11 23.75
CA ARG A 379 20.00 0.59 22.66
C ARG A 379 20.79 1.35 21.60
N LEU A 380 21.78 2.15 22.03
CA LEU A 380 22.66 2.86 21.11
C LEU A 380 23.51 1.89 20.29
N GLU A 381 24.09 0.85 20.90
CA GLU A 381 24.84 -0.16 20.16
C GLU A 381 23.93 -0.95 19.19
N GLU A 382 22.72 -1.29 19.59
CA GLU A 382 21.72 -1.88 18.71
C GLU A 382 21.38 -0.95 17.52
N ALA A 383 21.22 0.37 17.76
CA ALA A 383 20.97 1.35 16.71
C ALA A 383 22.17 1.54 15.76
N LYS A 384 23.40 1.55 16.29
CA LYS A 384 24.62 1.59 15.44
C LYS A 384 24.73 0.36 14.56
N VAL A 385 24.44 -0.81 15.09
CA VAL A 385 24.42 -2.06 14.31
C VAL A 385 23.34 -1.99 13.23
N ALA A 386 22.14 -1.53 13.57
CA ALA A 386 21.04 -1.38 12.63
C ALA A 386 21.36 -0.37 11.50
N GLU A 387 22.04 0.75 11.82
CA GLU A 387 22.47 1.74 10.81
C GLU A 387 23.48 1.16 9.80
N VAL A 388 24.40 0.30 10.25
CA VAL A 388 25.40 -0.35 9.38
C VAL A 388 24.83 -1.54 8.63
N MET A 389 23.92 -2.28 9.27
CA MET A 389 23.27 -3.46 8.71
C MET A 389 21.97 -3.10 8.00
N VAL A 390 21.90 -1.96 7.27
CA VAL A 390 20.68 -1.67 6.47
C VAL A 390 20.43 -2.87 5.56
N PRO A 391 19.41 -3.69 5.85
CA PRO A 391 19.13 -4.85 5.04
C PRO A 391 18.66 -4.36 3.68
N ASN A 392 18.99 -5.09 2.63
CA ASN A 392 18.33 -4.91 1.34
C ASN A 392 16.84 -5.26 1.52
N GLU A 393 16.02 -4.27 1.87
CA GLU A 393 14.56 -4.42 2.03
C GLU A 393 13.93 -4.93 0.74
N VAL A 394 14.57 -4.64 -0.41
CA VAL A 394 14.13 -5.08 -1.72
C VAL A 394 15.12 -6.05 -2.33
N GLN A 395 14.65 -7.22 -2.68
CA GLN A 395 15.38 -8.22 -3.44
C GLN A 395 14.81 -8.31 -4.85
N VAL A 396 15.65 -8.12 -5.87
CA VAL A 396 15.27 -8.37 -7.26
C VAL A 396 15.13 -9.88 -7.46
N VAL A 397 13.89 -10.34 -7.70
CA VAL A 397 13.60 -11.75 -8.02
C VAL A 397 13.85 -11.99 -9.49
N ASP A 398 13.25 -11.15 -10.35
CA ASP A 398 13.50 -11.14 -11.78
C ASP A 398 13.93 -9.74 -12.21
N ALA A 399 15.08 -9.67 -12.87
CA ALA A 399 15.60 -8.44 -13.44
C ALA A 399 14.72 -7.95 -14.61
N ALA A 400 14.88 -6.67 -14.96
CA ALA A 400 14.18 -6.05 -16.08
C ALA A 400 14.35 -6.87 -17.38
N THR A 401 13.25 -7.40 -17.89
CA THR A 401 13.24 -8.26 -19.08
C THR A 401 13.35 -7.43 -20.36
N LEU A 402 14.14 -7.93 -21.33
CA LEU A 402 14.14 -7.35 -22.69
C LEU A 402 12.90 -7.86 -23.43
N PRO A 403 11.92 -7.00 -23.81
CA PRO A 403 10.69 -7.45 -24.45
C PRO A 403 10.93 -7.87 -25.91
N GLU A 404 10.53 -9.08 -26.27
CA GLU A 404 10.65 -9.59 -27.65
C GLU A 404 9.57 -9.04 -28.59
N LYS A 405 8.41 -8.65 -28.08
CA LYS A 405 7.24 -8.23 -28.87
C LYS A 405 6.61 -6.96 -28.28
N PRO A 406 6.12 -6.05 -29.13
CA PRO A 406 5.38 -4.89 -28.65
C PRO A 406 4.03 -5.30 -28.03
N ILE A 407 3.64 -4.65 -26.95
CA ILE A 407 2.35 -4.83 -26.28
C ILE A 407 1.22 -4.03 -26.95
N LYS A 408 1.58 -2.95 -27.67
CA LYS A 408 0.65 -2.10 -28.44
C LYS A 408 1.27 -1.78 -29.81
N PRO A 409 0.44 -1.58 -30.85
CA PRO A 409 -1.00 -1.85 -30.90
C PRO A 409 -1.31 -3.36 -30.90
N ARG A 410 -2.40 -3.77 -30.26
CA ARG A 410 -2.84 -5.17 -30.22
C ARG A 410 -3.49 -5.52 -31.58
N LYS A 411 -2.73 -6.18 -32.46
CA LYS A 411 -3.13 -6.48 -33.86
C LYS A 411 -4.53 -7.09 -33.95
N LEU A 412 -4.80 -8.12 -33.15
CA LEU A 412 -6.08 -8.86 -33.16
C LEU A 412 -7.24 -7.99 -32.68
N LEU A 413 -7.06 -7.23 -31.60
CA LEU A 413 -8.10 -6.36 -31.04
C LEU A 413 -8.42 -5.19 -31.99
N THR A 414 -7.40 -4.56 -32.56
CA THR A 414 -7.58 -3.44 -33.51
C THR A 414 -8.33 -3.89 -34.75
N MET A 415 -7.99 -5.04 -35.33
CA MET A 415 -8.71 -5.60 -36.48
C MET A 415 -10.13 -6.02 -36.13
N ALA A 416 -10.37 -6.58 -34.93
CA ALA A 416 -11.73 -6.91 -34.49
C ALA A 416 -12.60 -5.67 -34.34
N ILE A 417 -12.07 -4.61 -33.72
CA ILE A 417 -12.79 -3.31 -33.59
C ILE A 417 -13.06 -2.69 -34.95
N ALA A 418 -12.09 -2.70 -35.87
CA ALA A 418 -12.26 -2.18 -37.21
C ALA A 418 -13.34 -2.95 -38.00
N THR A 419 -13.40 -4.27 -37.84
CA THR A 419 -14.42 -5.13 -38.45
C THR A 419 -15.81 -4.84 -37.91
N ILE A 420 -15.96 -4.76 -36.58
CA ILE A 420 -17.25 -4.46 -35.91
C ILE A 420 -17.74 -3.07 -36.30
N LEU A 421 -16.86 -2.07 -36.26
CA LEU A 421 -17.18 -0.71 -36.68
C LEU A 421 -17.58 -0.65 -38.18
N GLY A 422 -16.83 -1.37 -39.02
CA GLY A 422 -17.15 -1.45 -40.45
C GLY A 422 -18.51 -2.10 -40.75
N LEU A 423 -18.84 -3.17 -39.99
CA LEU A 423 -20.16 -3.81 -40.08
C LEU A 423 -21.29 -2.87 -39.61
N LEU A 424 -21.09 -2.20 -38.48
CA LEU A 424 -22.09 -1.25 -37.93
C LEU A 424 -22.31 -0.07 -38.89
N LEU A 425 -21.25 0.54 -39.38
CA LEU A 425 -21.32 1.64 -40.33
C LEU A 425 -21.91 1.20 -41.69
N GLY A 426 -21.53 0.02 -42.17
CA GLY A 426 -22.04 -0.56 -43.40
C GLY A 426 -23.54 -0.86 -43.32
N MET A 427 -23.99 -1.52 -42.26
CA MET A 427 -25.41 -1.79 -42.04
C MET A 427 -26.20 -0.51 -41.79
N GLY A 428 -25.70 0.39 -40.96
CA GLY A 428 -26.33 1.68 -40.67
C GLY A 428 -26.45 2.56 -41.93
N GLY A 429 -25.42 2.57 -42.77
CA GLY A 429 -25.43 3.29 -44.03
C GLY A 429 -26.45 2.74 -45.05
N VAL A 430 -26.57 1.41 -45.15
CA VAL A 430 -27.59 0.77 -46.02
C VAL A 430 -29.00 1.05 -45.52
N VAL A 431 -29.22 0.96 -44.19
CA VAL A 431 -30.53 1.28 -43.57
C VAL A 431 -30.87 2.76 -43.77
N ALA A 432 -29.92 3.67 -43.51
CA ALA A 432 -30.13 5.11 -43.74
C ALA A 432 -30.43 5.41 -45.21
N GLN A 433 -29.70 4.79 -46.16
CA GLN A 433 -29.97 4.91 -47.56
C GLN A 433 -31.35 4.37 -47.95
N SER A 434 -31.80 3.26 -47.38
CA SER A 434 -33.15 2.70 -47.61
C SER A 434 -34.27 3.59 -47.06
N LEU A 435 -34.02 4.27 -45.94
CA LEU A 435 -35.00 5.22 -45.36
C LEU A 435 -35.08 6.53 -46.14
N LEU A 436 -33.95 7.01 -46.67
CA LEU A 436 -33.91 8.26 -47.47
C LEU A 436 -34.38 8.07 -48.91
N TYR A 437 -34.17 6.90 -49.51
CA TYR A 437 -34.53 6.57 -50.87
C TYR A 437 -35.47 5.36 -50.86
N ARG A 438 -36.77 5.57 -50.54
CA ARG A 438 -37.80 4.53 -50.67
C ARG A 438 -37.95 4.15 -52.14
N LYS A 439 -37.45 2.97 -52.49
CA LYS A 439 -37.70 2.37 -53.83
C LYS A 439 -38.96 1.52 -53.70
N ILE A 440 -39.96 1.81 -54.52
CA ILE A 440 -41.14 0.98 -54.70
C ILE A 440 -40.70 -0.38 -55.27
N ARG A 441 -40.90 -1.47 -54.51
CA ARG A 441 -40.43 -2.83 -54.88
C ARG A 441 -41.51 -3.88 -54.90
N THR A 442 -42.59 -3.67 -54.15
CA THR A 442 -43.71 -4.61 -54.05
C THR A 442 -45.00 -4.06 -54.66
N ALA A 443 -45.93 -4.95 -55.00
CA ALA A 443 -47.27 -4.55 -55.47
C ALA A 443 -48.00 -3.72 -54.41
N GLU A 444 -47.79 -4.03 -53.12
CA GLU A 444 -48.33 -3.31 -51.98
C GLU A 444 -47.76 -1.89 -51.84
N ASP A 445 -46.47 -1.69 -52.18
CA ASP A 445 -45.84 -0.37 -52.18
C ASP A 445 -46.47 0.53 -53.26
N VAL A 446 -46.79 -0.05 -54.46
CA VAL A 446 -47.42 0.66 -55.54
C VAL A 446 -48.85 1.10 -55.16
N GLU A 447 -49.60 0.24 -54.55
CA GLU A 447 -50.96 0.56 -54.09
C GLU A 447 -50.97 1.62 -52.98
N LYS A 448 -50.00 1.55 -52.07
CA LYS A 448 -49.91 2.43 -50.89
C LYS A 448 -49.35 3.82 -51.25
N GLU A 449 -48.39 3.90 -52.12
CA GLU A 449 -47.73 5.18 -52.49
C GLU A 449 -48.41 5.90 -53.66
N LEU A 450 -48.96 5.14 -54.62
CA LEU A 450 -49.62 5.70 -55.83
C LEU A 450 -51.13 5.67 -55.76
N GLY A 451 -51.73 4.96 -54.80
CA GLY A 451 -53.19 4.83 -54.64
C GLY A 451 -53.88 4.14 -55.86
N LEU A 452 -53.11 3.39 -56.64
CA LEU A 452 -53.60 2.72 -57.84
C LEU A 452 -53.60 1.19 -57.64
N PRO A 453 -54.65 0.47 -57.99
CA PRO A 453 -54.66 -0.98 -57.90
C PRO A 453 -53.71 -1.64 -58.87
N VAL A 454 -52.91 -2.61 -58.41
CA VAL A 454 -51.94 -3.35 -59.26
C VAL A 454 -52.71 -4.41 -60.08
N LEU A 455 -52.75 -4.25 -61.35
CA LEU A 455 -53.51 -5.12 -62.31
C LEU A 455 -52.78 -6.42 -62.64
N GLY A 456 -51.48 -6.53 -62.33
CA GLY A 456 -50.67 -7.73 -62.52
C GLY A 456 -49.19 -7.49 -62.36
N MET A 457 -48.47 -8.51 -61.95
CA MET A 457 -47.01 -8.51 -61.80
C MET A 457 -46.35 -9.30 -62.92
N VAL A 458 -45.35 -8.73 -63.59
CA VAL A 458 -44.49 -9.43 -64.53
C VAL A 458 -43.28 -9.95 -63.77
N PRO A 459 -43.09 -11.27 -63.62
CA PRO A 459 -41.95 -11.80 -62.90
C PRO A 459 -40.65 -11.53 -63.69
N ASP A 460 -39.61 -11.11 -62.97
CA ASP A 460 -38.29 -10.88 -63.54
C ASP A 460 -37.65 -12.22 -63.93
N ALA A 461 -37.30 -12.37 -65.22
CA ALA A 461 -36.75 -13.62 -65.79
C ALA A 461 -35.39 -14.01 -65.18
N ASP A 462 -34.64 -13.06 -64.61
CA ASP A 462 -33.37 -13.34 -63.97
C ASP A 462 -33.53 -13.95 -62.57
N ASN A 463 -34.61 -13.74 -61.86
CA ASN A 463 -34.88 -14.37 -60.54
C ASN A 463 -35.35 -15.82 -60.66
N MET A 464 -35.94 -16.25 -61.73
CA MET A 464 -36.35 -17.66 -61.93
C MET A 464 -35.17 -18.63 -62.03
N ARG A 465 -33.97 -18.17 -62.35
CA ARG A 465 -32.78 -19.04 -62.43
C ARG A 465 -32.16 -19.37 -61.09
N TYR A 466 -32.44 -18.61 -60.06
CA TYR A 466 -31.80 -18.78 -58.73
C TYR A 466 -32.60 -19.69 -57.77
N GLU A 467 -33.89 -19.85 -57.95
CA GLU A 467 -34.71 -20.68 -57.05
C GLU A 467 -34.45 -22.19 -57.19
N HIS A 468 -34.00 -22.64 -58.34
CA HIS A 468 -33.69 -24.07 -58.58
C HIS A 468 -32.28 -24.50 -58.11
N GLN A 469 -31.37 -23.55 -57.82
CA GLN A 469 -30.01 -23.89 -57.33
C GLN A 469 -29.83 -23.83 -55.81
N SER A 470 -30.70 -23.17 -55.06
CA SER A 470 -30.53 -23.00 -53.61
C SER A 470 -30.94 -24.24 -52.82
N GLU A 471 -31.93 -25.02 -53.30
CA GLU A 471 -32.33 -26.27 -52.58
C GLU A 471 -31.28 -27.36 -52.58
N SER A 472 -30.40 -27.44 -53.58
CA SER A 472 -29.39 -28.50 -53.69
C SER A 472 -28.19 -28.30 -52.76
N PHE A 473 -27.85 -27.05 -52.38
CA PHE A 473 -26.70 -26.70 -51.56
C PHE A 473 -26.96 -27.03 -50.06
N TRP A 474 -28.15 -26.67 -49.58
CA TRP A 474 -28.54 -26.93 -48.18
C TRP A 474 -28.81 -28.39 -47.89
N ARG A 475 -29.28 -29.17 -48.85
CA ARG A 475 -29.41 -30.64 -48.72
C ARG A 475 -28.06 -31.34 -48.61
N LYS A 476 -27.07 -30.97 -49.41
CA LYS A 476 -25.72 -31.52 -49.35
C LYS A 476 -24.96 -31.18 -48.06
N TRP A 477 -25.27 -30.00 -47.47
CA TRP A 477 -24.62 -29.59 -46.21
C TRP A 477 -25.23 -30.29 -45.00
N ARG A 478 -26.52 -30.51 -44.95
CA ARG A 478 -27.23 -31.24 -43.92
C ARG A 478 -26.82 -32.72 -43.85
N ASP A 479 -26.69 -33.38 -45.00
CA ASP A 479 -26.31 -34.79 -45.10
C ASP A 479 -24.83 -35.06 -44.75
N LYS A 480 -24.01 -34.01 -44.74
CA LYS A 480 -22.59 -34.08 -44.30
C LYS A 480 -22.40 -33.91 -42.79
N LEU A 481 -23.37 -33.27 -42.08
CA LEU A 481 -23.34 -33.06 -40.63
C LEU A 481 -23.90 -34.23 -39.81
N TRP A 482 -24.67 -35.13 -40.43
CA TRP A 482 -25.32 -36.28 -39.76
C TRP A 482 -24.61 -37.61 -40.01
N ARG A 483 -23.43 -37.60 -40.60
CA ARG A 483 -22.60 -38.79 -40.83
C ARG A 483 -21.24 -38.76 -40.11
N LYS A 484 -21.21 -38.21 -38.89
CA LYS A 484 -20.10 -38.46 -37.97
C LYS A 484 -20.66 -38.77 -36.58
#